data_8d53572f81d030e888826d9bf4e0a4e7
#
_entry.id   8d53572f81d030e888826d9bf4e0a4e7
#
_cell.length_a   1.000
_cell.length_b   1.000
_cell.length_c   1.000
_cell.angle_alpha   90.00
_cell.angle_beta   90.00
_cell.angle_gamma   90.00
#
_symmetry.space_group_name_H-M   'P 1'
#
loop_
_entity.id
_entity.type
_entity.pdbx_description
1 polymer ?
#
loop_
_entity_poly.entity_id
_entity_poly.type
_entity_poly.pdbx_seq_one_letter_code
_entity_poly.pdbx_strand_id
1 'polypeptide(L)'
;MLALPPELTHEVAARLSQDLTRLVQLQPGEVVADASALLTFDSSALAILLACRREALAAGKTFSVQGLPTRLRQLATLYGVAELIPQVP
;
A
#
# COMPACT_ATOMS: atom_id res chain seq x y z
N MET A 1 5.05 -5.13 -10.17
CA MET A 1 4.18 -4.76 -9.04
C MET A 1 4.95 -4.80 -7.73
N LEU A 2 4.50 -4.02 -6.77
CA LEU A 2 5.10 -4.00 -5.44
C LEU A 2 4.25 -4.90 -4.53
N ALA A 3 4.72 -6.12 -4.28
CA ALA A 3 3.96 -7.12 -3.54
C ALA A 3 4.04 -6.86 -2.03
N LEU A 4 2.87 -6.85 -1.36
CA LEU A 4 2.81 -6.76 0.09
C LEU A 4 2.88 -8.17 0.68
N PRO A 5 3.48 -8.33 1.88
CA PRO A 5 3.60 -9.64 2.51
C PRO A 5 2.24 -10.14 3.04
N PRO A 6 2.12 -11.44 3.36
CA PRO A 6 0.88 -11.97 3.94
C PRO A 6 0.54 -11.37 5.30
N GLU A 7 1.55 -10.97 6.06
CA GLU A 7 1.38 -10.33 7.36
C GLU A 7 1.87 -8.88 7.29
N LEU A 8 1.00 -7.95 7.65
CA LEU A 8 1.33 -6.54 7.64
C LEU A 8 0.76 -5.88 8.89
N THR A 9 1.35 -6.26 10.02
CA THR A 9 1.07 -5.67 11.33
C THR A 9 2.08 -4.55 11.60
N HIS A 10 1.97 -3.91 12.75
CA HIS A 10 2.80 -2.76 13.09
C HIS A 10 4.31 -3.05 12.95
N GLU A 11 4.78 -4.19 13.44
CA GLU A 11 6.20 -4.52 13.38
C GLU A 11 6.70 -4.72 11.95
N VAL A 12 5.92 -5.44 11.14
CA VAL A 12 6.26 -5.68 9.74
C VAL A 12 6.21 -4.35 8.96
N ALA A 13 5.22 -3.52 9.24
CA ALA A 13 5.08 -2.22 8.60
C ALA A 13 6.28 -1.32 8.90
N ALA A 14 6.77 -1.33 10.15
CA ALA A 14 7.92 -0.53 10.53
C ALA A 14 9.17 -0.93 9.73
N ARG A 15 9.38 -2.23 9.53
CA ARG A 15 10.51 -2.71 8.72
C ARG A 15 10.33 -2.37 7.24
N LEU A 16 9.12 -2.60 6.71
CA LEU A 16 8.84 -2.35 5.30
C LEU A 16 8.96 -0.87 4.96
N SER A 17 8.55 0.01 5.88
CA SER A 17 8.61 1.45 5.65
C SER A 17 10.02 1.95 5.41
N GLN A 18 11.04 1.28 5.95
CA GLN A 18 12.43 1.64 5.74
C GLN A 18 12.88 1.40 4.30
N ASP A 19 12.23 0.48 3.59
CA ASP A 19 12.58 0.11 2.22
C ASP A 19 11.68 0.73 1.17
N LEU A 20 10.60 1.42 1.56
CA LEU A 20 9.60 1.89 0.61
C LEU A 20 10.14 2.79 -0.48
N THR A 21 11.00 3.74 -0.13
CA THR A 21 11.56 4.66 -1.13
C THR A 21 12.30 3.87 -2.22
N ARG A 22 13.13 2.92 -1.81
CA ARG A 22 13.89 2.09 -2.74
C ARG A 22 12.96 1.21 -3.57
N LEU A 23 11.97 0.59 -2.93
CA LEU A 23 11.04 -0.30 -3.63
C LEU A 23 10.22 0.46 -4.67
N VAL A 24 9.77 1.66 -4.35
CA VAL A 24 9.03 2.49 -5.29
C VAL A 24 9.92 2.94 -6.45
N GLN A 25 11.19 3.28 -6.17
CA GLN A 25 12.12 3.67 -7.21
C GLN A 25 12.37 2.55 -8.24
N LEU A 26 12.30 1.30 -7.81
CA LEU A 26 12.48 0.14 -8.69
C LEU A 26 11.25 -0.12 -9.58
N GLN A 27 10.11 0.50 -9.29
CA GLN A 27 8.90 0.33 -10.08
C GLN A 27 8.93 1.23 -11.32
N PRO A 28 8.22 0.85 -12.40
CA PRO A 28 8.06 1.74 -13.55
C PRO A 28 7.18 2.95 -13.19
N GLY A 29 6.81 3.75 -14.18
CA GLY A 29 6.00 4.96 -13.97
C GLY A 29 4.64 4.71 -13.33
N GLU A 30 4.19 3.46 -13.29
CA GLU A 30 2.94 3.06 -12.62
C GLU A 30 3.29 2.15 -11.45
N VAL A 31 3.02 2.61 -10.22
CA VAL A 31 3.25 1.82 -9.03
C VAL A 31 1.95 1.14 -8.62
N VAL A 32 1.91 -0.19 -8.73
CA VAL A 32 0.77 -1.00 -8.31
C VAL A 32 1.17 -1.78 -7.06
N ALA A 33 0.57 -1.45 -5.92
CA ALA A 33 0.76 -2.23 -4.70
C ALA A 33 -0.17 -3.44 -4.75
N ASP A 34 0.42 -4.64 -4.70
CA ASP A 34 -0.35 -5.88 -4.74
C ASP A 34 -0.63 -6.34 -3.32
N ALA A 35 -1.87 -6.20 -2.88
CA ALA A 35 -2.34 -6.57 -1.55
C ALA A 35 -3.04 -7.93 -1.52
N SER A 36 -3.01 -8.68 -2.62
CA SER A 36 -3.77 -9.93 -2.74
C SER A 36 -3.28 -11.03 -1.79
N ALA A 37 -2.04 -10.96 -1.32
CA ALA A 37 -1.51 -11.94 -0.38
C ALA A 37 -1.80 -11.61 1.09
N LEU A 38 -2.34 -10.43 1.38
CA LEU A 38 -2.60 -10.01 2.76
C LEU A 38 -3.60 -10.92 3.45
N LEU A 39 -3.21 -11.48 4.59
CA LEU A 39 -4.04 -12.34 5.42
C LEU A 39 -4.20 -11.77 6.82
N THR A 40 -3.11 -11.35 7.45
CA THR A 40 -3.08 -10.81 8.81
C THR A 40 -2.59 -9.38 8.75
N PHE A 41 -3.43 -8.43 9.19
CA PHE A 41 -3.07 -7.02 9.13
C PHE A 41 -3.87 -6.22 10.17
N ASP A 42 -3.34 -5.05 10.49
CA ASP A 42 -4.02 -4.04 11.30
C ASP A 42 -4.03 -2.71 10.51
N SER A 43 -4.36 -1.62 11.17
CA SER A 43 -4.40 -0.31 10.51
C SER A 43 -3.05 0.15 9.98
N SER A 44 -1.95 -0.47 10.41
CA SER A 44 -0.62 -0.17 9.87
C SER A 44 -0.52 -0.49 8.39
N ALA A 45 -1.34 -1.42 7.88
CA ALA A 45 -1.40 -1.70 6.45
C ALA A 45 -1.85 -0.48 5.66
N LEU A 46 -2.82 0.28 6.18
CA LEU A 46 -3.23 1.53 5.55
C LEU A 46 -2.10 2.56 5.56
N ALA A 47 -1.38 2.66 6.67
CA ALA A 47 -0.25 3.58 6.76
C ALA A 47 0.82 3.25 5.71
N ILE A 48 1.09 1.98 5.48
CA ILE A 48 2.04 1.54 4.45
C ILE A 48 1.53 1.91 3.04
N LEU A 49 0.26 1.67 2.76
CA LEU A 49 -0.31 2.02 1.45
C LEU A 49 -0.25 3.53 1.20
N LEU A 50 -0.57 4.33 2.20
CA LEU A 50 -0.50 5.79 2.10
C LEU A 50 0.94 6.27 1.94
N ALA A 51 1.89 5.65 2.63
CA ALA A 51 3.31 5.98 2.49
C ALA A 51 3.81 5.61 1.08
N CYS A 52 3.38 4.47 0.55
CA CYS A 52 3.72 4.04 -0.80
C CYS A 52 3.19 5.03 -1.83
N ARG A 53 1.94 5.48 -1.68
CA ARG A 53 1.36 6.51 -2.52
C ARG A 53 2.18 7.79 -2.49
N ARG A 54 2.54 8.23 -1.30
CA ARG A 54 3.33 9.47 -1.14
C ARG A 54 4.67 9.36 -1.86
N GLU A 55 5.36 8.23 -1.71
CA GLU A 55 6.63 8.00 -2.39
C GLU A 55 6.46 7.95 -3.92
N ALA A 56 5.40 7.31 -4.40
CA ALA A 56 5.12 7.22 -5.82
C ALA A 56 4.89 8.61 -6.42
N LEU A 57 4.04 9.42 -5.79
CA LEU A 57 3.74 10.76 -6.27
C LEU A 57 4.98 11.67 -6.23
N ALA A 58 5.81 11.54 -5.18
CA ALA A 58 7.05 12.30 -5.08
C ALA A 58 8.04 11.92 -6.19
N ALA A 59 7.97 10.70 -6.71
CA ALA A 59 8.80 10.24 -7.81
C ALA A 59 8.18 10.53 -9.20
N GLY A 60 7.05 11.22 -9.25
CA GLY A 60 6.36 11.52 -10.49
C GLY A 60 5.64 10.33 -11.10
N LYS A 61 5.31 9.34 -10.27
CA LYS A 61 4.66 8.10 -10.70
C LYS A 61 3.19 8.08 -10.29
N THR A 62 2.40 7.21 -10.93
CA THR A 62 1.02 6.97 -10.50
C THR A 62 0.97 5.86 -9.48
N PHE A 63 -0.11 5.80 -8.71
CA PHE A 63 -0.29 4.80 -7.65
C PHE A 63 -1.67 4.19 -7.71
N SER A 64 -1.73 2.86 -7.57
CA SER A 64 -2.99 2.14 -7.39
C SER A 64 -2.73 0.87 -6.60
N VAL A 65 -3.81 0.21 -6.16
CA VAL A 65 -3.75 -1.00 -5.34
C VAL A 65 -4.53 -2.10 -6.02
N GLN A 66 -3.97 -3.30 -6.01
CA GLN A 66 -4.60 -4.50 -6.55
C GLN A 66 -4.88 -5.49 -5.43
N GLY A 67 -6.06 -6.12 -5.46
CA GLY A 67 -6.39 -7.19 -4.53
C GLY A 67 -6.59 -6.74 -3.09
N LEU A 68 -7.07 -5.52 -2.88
CA LEU A 68 -7.28 -4.99 -1.53
C LEU A 68 -8.33 -5.82 -0.79
N PRO A 69 -8.00 -6.40 0.38
CA PRO A 69 -9.00 -7.14 1.17
C PRO A 69 -10.18 -6.26 1.56
N THR A 70 -11.38 -6.85 1.57
CA THR A 70 -12.60 -6.11 1.88
C THR A 70 -12.53 -5.42 3.24
N ARG A 71 -12.02 -6.11 4.27
CA ARG A 71 -11.87 -5.53 5.60
C ARG A 71 -10.97 -4.30 5.60
N LEU A 72 -9.89 -4.35 4.83
CA LEU A 72 -8.97 -3.22 4.76
C LEU A 72 -9.60 -2.05 4.02
N ARG A 73 -10.39 -2.33 2.98
CA ARG A 73 -11.16 -1.29 2.29
C ARG A 73 -12.17 -0.63 3.23
N GLN A 74 -12.84 -1.43 4.07
CA GLN A 74 -13.78 -0.91 5.05
C GLN A 74 -13.08 0.01 6.06
N LEU A 75 -11.88 -0.37 6.51
CA LEU A 75 -11.09 0.48 7.40
C LEU A 75 -10.69 1.79 6.71
N ALA A 76 -10.32 1.74 5.44
CA ALA A 76 -9.97 2.94 4.68
C ALA A 76 -11.15 3.90 4.59
N THR A 77 -12.36 3.36 4.37
CA THR A 77 -13.58 4.16 4.34
C THR A 77 -13.86 4.77 5.70
N LEU A 78 -13.72 3.99 6.76
CA LEU A 78 -13.94 4.45 8.13
C LEU A 78 -13.01 5.62 8.48
N TYR A 79 -11.76 5.54 8.05
CA TYR A 79 -10.77 6.60 8.32
C TYR A 79 -10.83 7.74 7.30
N GLY A 80 -11.71 7.65 6.30
CA GLY A 80 -11.86 8.70 5.31
C GLY A 80 -10.72 8.80 4.29
N VAL A 81 -9.97 7.73 4.07
CA VAL A 81 -8.82 7.73 3.17
C VAL A 81 -8.98 6.81 1.95
N ALA A 82 -10.16 6.25 1.73
CA ALA A 82 -10.39 5.32 0.63
C ALA A 82 -10.03 5.93 -0.74
N GLU A 83 -10.25 7.22 -0.92
CA GLU A 83 -9.94 7.92 -2.17
C GLU A 83 -8.45 7.99 -2.46
N LEU A 84 -7.62 7.86 -1.44
CA LEU A 84 -6.17 7.96 -1.56
C LEU A 84 -5.53 6.64 -1.98
N ILE A 85 -6.29 5.55 -1.99
CA ILE A 85 -5.82 4.23 -2.38
C ILE A 85 -6.69 3.66 -3.50
N PRO A 86 -6.65 4.28 -4.70
CA PRO A 86 -7.48 3.83 -5.82
C PRO A 86 -7.13 2.41 -6.22
N GLN A 87 -8.15 1.62 -6.50
CA GLN A 87 -7.97 0.22 -6.87
C GLN A 87 -7.88 0.07 -8.38
N VAL A 88 -7.07 -0.91 -8.81
CA VAL A 88 -6.99 -1.29 -10.22
C VAL A 88 -8.35 -1.87 -10.63
N PRO A 89 -8.87 -1.53 -11.81
CA PRO A 89 -10.11 -2.09 -12.34
C PRO A 89 -10.04 -3.61 -12.49
#